data_7c6eb0c17cbb3f8d298ebcfe77cc741d
#
_entry.id   7c6eb0c17cbb3f8d298ebcfe77cc741d
#
_cell.length_a   1.000
_cell.length_b   1.000
_cell.length_c   1.000
_cell.angle_alpha   90.00
_cell.angle_beta   90.00
_cell.angle_gamma   90.00
#
_symmetry.space_group_name_H-M   'P 1'
#
loop_
_entity.id
_entity.type
_entity.pdbx_description
1 polymer ?
#
loop_
_entity_poly.entity_id
_entity_poly.type
_entity_poly.pdbx_seq_one_letter_code
_entity_poly.pdbx_strand_id
1 'polypeptide(L)'
;MAESVHRREKSEERFRTGNELLRLTLNGASLTWCDLAAALKAERVEVALDPVSRGHMRRARAAGLEILESDPGMRAYGWNQALGPFKDRRLEPEEQLRFQVNVLRSHSTGLGEVLPRRVSRLALIIRANCLARGTSGARPELVERMNDAVNLGLIPVIPGTGSMGTGDLQPMAAAGLALTGDVAGRVRGDD
;
A
#
# COMPACT_ATOMS: atom_id res chain seq x y z
N MET A 1 22.67 -18.85 -19.66
CA MET A 1 22.05 -20.09 -19.14
C MET A 1 22.53 -20.45 -17.74
N ALA A 2 23.81 -20.31 -17.37
CA ALA A 2 24.33 -20.57 -16.04
C ALA A 2 23.79 -19.61 -14.93
N GLU A 3 23.64 -18.32 -15.22
CA GLU A 3 23.12 -17.35 -14.28
C GLU A 3 21.64 -17.57 -13.90
N SER A 4 20.84 -18.10 -14.82
CA SER A 4 19.42 -18.39 -14.55
C SER A 4 19.26 -19.64 -13.67
N VAL A 5 20.16 -20.61 -13.76
CA VAL A 5 20.19 -21.81 -12.93
C VAL A 5 20.64 -21.45 -11.51
N HIS A 6 21.71 -20.67 -11.37
CA HIS A 6 22.21 -20.24 -10.07
C HIS A 6 21.23 -19.33 -9.30
N ARG A 7 20.40 -18.57 -10.02
CA ARG A 7 19.32 -17.78 -9.43
C ARG A 7 18.15 -18.66 -8.98
N ARG A 8 17.88 -19.78 -9.67
CA ARG A 8 16.87 -20.76 -9.25
C ARG A 8 17.31 -21.54 -8.02
N GLU A 9 18.55 -22.00 -7.98
CA GLU A 9 19.11 -22.72 -6.83
C GLU A 9 19.10 -21.89 -5.55
N LYS A 10 19.51 -20.61 -5.61
CA LYS A 10 19.41 -19.67 -4.49
C LYS A 10 17.96 -19.38 -4.05
N SER A 11 16.99 -19.47 -4.97
CA SER A 11 15.57 -19.32 -4.61
C SER A 11 15.02 -20.59 -3.94
N GLU A 12 15.45 -21.77 -4.36
CA GLU A 12 15.01 -23.04 -3.80
C GLU A 12 15.60 -23.33 -2.40
N GLU A 13 16.82 -22.88 -2.14
CA GLU A 13 17.46 -22.98 -0.82
C GLU A 13 16.75 -22.10 0.23
N ARG A 14 16.14 -20.97 -0.17
CA ARG A 14 15.31 -20.11 0.70
C ARG A 14 13.97 -20.75 1.12
N PHE A 15 13.56 -21.87 0.52
CA PHE A 15 12.28 -22.52 0.79
C PHE A 15 12.32 -23.59 1.90
N ARG A 16 13.45 -23.82 2.56
CA ARG A 16 13.65 -25.04 3.34
C ARG A 16 13.39 -25.00 4.85
N THR A 17 13.10 -23.87 5.48
CA THR A 17 12.83 -23.87 6.94
C THR A 17 11.66 -22.96 7.29
N GLY A 18 10.61 -23.56 7.85
CA GLY A 18 9.33 -22.90 8.21
C GLY A 18 9.41 -21.93 9.40
N ASN A 19 10.57 -21.44 9.79
CA ASN A 19 10.75 -20.49 10.88
C ASN A 19 11.69 -19.33 10.52
N GLU A 20 11.92 -19.08 9.23
CA GLU A 20 12.83 -18.05 8.75
C GLU A 20 12.11 -16.70 8.56
N LEU A 21 12.70 -15.66 9.13
CA LEU A 21 12.29 -14.28 8.92
C LEU A 21 12.62 -13.86 7.48
N LEU A 22 11.58 -13.61 6.67
CA LEU A 22 11.76 -13.08 5.33
C LEU A 22 11.96 -11.55 5.39
N ARG A 23 13.03 -11.06 4.76
CA ARG A 23 13.30 -9.62 4.62
C ARG A 23 13.14 -9.17 3.18
N LEU A 24 12.36 -8.10 2.97
CA LEU A 24 12.12 -7.52 1.65
C LEU A 24 12.43 -6.02 1.67
N THR A 25 13.09 -5.53 0.62
CA THR A 25 13.28 -4.11 0.37
C THR A 25 12.38 -3.67 -0.78
N LEU A 26 11.50 -2.71 -0.51
CA LEU A 26 10.50 -2.23 -1.46
C LEU A 26 11.02 -1.00 -2.21
N ASN A 27 11.19 -1.13 -3.52
CA ASN A 27 11.69 -0.05 -4.40
C ASN A 27 10.79 0.20 -5.62
N GLY A 28 9.65 -0.48 -5.71
CA GLY A 28 8.72 -0.35 -6.82
C GLY A 28 9.09 -1.11 -8.08
N ALA A 29 10.20 -1.85 -8.10
CA ALA A 29 10.70 -2.52 -9.32
C ALA A 29 11.18 -3.95 -9.13
N SER A 30 11.84 -4.28 -8.00
CA SER A 30 12.57 -5.54 -7.84
C SER A 30 11.76 -6.68 -7.21
N LEU A 31 10.55 -6.41 -6.70
CA LEU A 31 9.71 -7.44 -6.08
C LEU A 31 9.26 -8.46 -7.13
N THR A 32 9.57 -9.73 -6.90
CA THR A 32 9.28 -10.83 -7.83
C THR A 32 8.13 -11.71 -7.35
N TRP A 33 7.61 -12.55 -8.22
CA TRP A 33 6.62 -13.58 -7.87
C TRP A 33 7.17 -14.58 -6.83
N CYS A 34 8.46 -14.88 -6.86
CA CYS A 34 9.11 -15.74 -5.87
C CYS A 34 9.12 -15.08 -4.49
N ASP A 35 9.40 -13.78 -4.41
CA ASP A 35 9.35 -13.03 -3.16
C ASP A 35 7.93 -12.98 -2.58
N LEU A 36 6.91 -12.79 -3.44
CA LEU A 36 5.51 -12.79 -3.04
C LEU A 36 5.07 -14.16 -2.53
N ALA A 37 5.46 -15.24 -3.22
CA ALA A 37 5.17 -16.61 -2.79
C ALA A 37 5.86 -16.94 -1.47
N ALA A 38 7.08 -16.47 -1.26
CA ALA A 38 7.81 -16.61 0.00
C ALA A 38 7.11 -15.82 1.12
N ALA A 39 6.71 -14.55 0.85
CA ALA A 39 5.99 -13.72 1.82
C ALA A 39 4.62 -14.29 2.22
N LEU A 40 3.93 -14.97 1.29
CA LEU A 40 2.67 -15.64 1.59
C LEU A 40 2.85 -16.81 2.56
N LYS A 41 3.95 -17.55 2.45
CA LYS A 41 4.26 -18.75 3.25
C LYS A 41 4.95 -18.42 4.58
N ALA A 42 5.75 -17.36 4.63
CA ALA A 42 6.53 -16.99 5.80
C ALA A 42 5.62 -16.65 6.99
N GLU A 43 6.00 -17.09 8.18
CA GLU A 43 5.33 -16.69 9.42
C GLU A 43 5.60 -15.22 9.72
N ARG A 44 6.86 -14.80 9.62
CA ARG A 44 7.28 -13.41 9.86
C ARG A 44 7.89 -12.82 8.59
N VAL A 45 7.50 -11.57 8.30
CA VAL A 45 8.04 -10.80 7.17
C VAL A 45 8.45 -9.43 7.71
N GLU A 46 9.66 -9.01 7.41
CA GLU A 46 10.13 -7.64 7.62
C GLU A 46 10.23 -6.93 6.26
N VAL A 47 9.70 -5.74 6.19
CA VAL A 47 9.73 -4.92 4.98
C VAL A 47 10.36 -3.57 5.27
N ALA A 48 11.13 -3.05 4.34
CA ALA A 48 11.73 -1.72 4.42
C ALA A 48 11.57 -0.96 3.11
N LEU A 49 11.36 0.35 3.18
CA LEU A 49 11.38 1.22 2.02
C LEU A 49 12.83 1.51 1.63
N ASP A 50 13.16 1.29 0.36
CA ASP A 50 14.47 1.62 -0.19
C ASP A 50 14.76 3.13 -0.06
N PRO A 51 15.95 3.53 0.45
CA PRO A 51 16.28 4.94 0.66
C PRO A 51 16.27 5.78 -0.63
N VAL A 52 16.66 5.21 -1.76
CA VAL A 52 16.63 5.90 -3.07
C VAL A 52 15.19 6.14 -3.49
N SER A 53 14.34 5.12 -3.38
CA SER A 53 12.90 5.23 -3.66
C SER A 53 12.21 6.23 -2.74
N ARG A 54 12.58 6.26 -1.46
CA ARG A 54 12.11 7.30 -0.52
C ARG A 54 12.43 8.71 -1.02
N GLY A 55 13.66 8.92 -1.50
CA GLY A 55 14.08 10.18 -2.11
C GLY A 55 13.27 10.53 -3.35
N HIS A 56 13.00 9.56 -4.22
CA HIS A 56 12.15 9.74 -5.41
C HIS A 56 10.72 10.14 -5.04
N MET A 57 10.11 9.45 -4.09
CA MET A 57 8.76 9.78 -3.61
C MET A 57 8.66 11.22 -3.10
N ARG A 58 9.65 11.67 -2.31
CA ARG A 58 9.70 13.06 -1.80
C ARG A 58 9.78 14.08 -2.93
N ARG A 59 10.68 13.86 -3.90
CA ARG A 59 10.82 14.76 -5.05
C ARG A 59 9.57 14.81 -5.92
N ALA A 60 8.98 13.65 -6.23
CA ALA A 60 7.76 13.58 -7.03
C ALA A 60 6.60 14.31 -6.36
N ARG A 61 6.46 14.15 -5.04
CA ARG A 61 5.43 14.88 -4.29
C ARG A 61 5.70 16.39 -4.27
N ALA A 62 6.92 16.80 -4.01
CA ALA A 62 7.30 18.22 -4.00
C ALA A 62 7.00 18.89 -5.35
N ALA A 63 7.41 18.26 -6.45
CA ALA A 63 7.13 18.75 -7.80
C ALA A 63 5.61 18.83 -8.08
N GLY A 64 4.83 17.83 -7.65
CA GLY A 64 3.38 17.88 -7.80
C GLY A 64 2.72 19.02 -7.01
N LEU A 65 3.17 19.29 -5.80
CA LEU A 65 2.68 20.42 -4.99
C LEU A 65 3.08 21.78 -5.62
N GLU A 66 4.32 21.91 -6.08
CA GLU A 66 4.81 23.12 -6.76
C GLU A 66 3.98 23.45 -8.01
N ILE A 67 3.63 22.44 -8.80
CA ILE A 67 2.76 22.61 -9.98
C ILE A 67 1.39 23.13 -9.55
N LEU A 68 0.79 22.55 -8.50
CA LEU A 68 -0.53 22.98 -8.03
C LEU A 68 -0.53 24.37 -7.41
N GLU A 69 0.58 24.79 -6.80
CA GLU A 69 0.77 26.12 -6.24
C GLU A 69 1.03 27.17 -7.33
N SER A 70 1.79 26.82 -8.36
CA SER A 70 2.14 27.74 -9.46
C SER A 70 0.98 27.99 -10.43
N ASP A 71 0.04 27.06 -10.56
CA ASP A 71 -1.15 27.20 -11.40
C ASP A 71 -2.43 26.99 -10.56
N PRO A 72 -3.04 28.08 -10.06
CA PRO A 72 -4.31 27.98 -9.32
C PRO A 72 -5.47 27.40 -10.14
N GLY A 73 -5.37 27.40 -11.48
CA GLY A 73 -6.35 26.78 -12.39
C GLY A 73 -6.16 25.28 -12.57
N MET A 74 -4.99 24.76 -12.21
CA MET A 74 -4.64 23.36 -12.36
C MET A 74 -5.61 22.46 -11.60
N ARG A 75 -6.10 21.45 -12.27
CA ARG A 75 -6.99 20.43 -11.70
C ARG A 75 -6.29 19.08 -11.71
N ALA A 76 -6.08 18.52 -10.52
CA ALA A 76 -5.46 17.23 -10.34
C ALA A 76 -6.41 16.30 -9.59
N TYR A 77 -6.88 15.27 -10.29
CA TYR A 77 -7.77 14.25 -9.75
C TYR A 77 -7.15 13.56 -8.52
N GLY A 78 -7.89 13.54 -7.42
CA GLY A 78 -7.44 12.94 -6.16
C GLY A 78 -6.46 13.80 -5.35
N TRP A 79 -6.06 14.98 -5.85
CA TRP A 79 -5.23 15.95 -5.14
C TRP A 79 -6.07 17.15 -4.68
N ASN A 80 -6.56 17.96 -5.62
CA ASN A 80 -7.38 19.14 -5.35
C ASN A 80 -8.78 19.06 -5.97
N GLN A 81 -9.16 17.89 -6.46
CA GLN A 81 -10.49 17.57 -6.96
C GLN A 81 -11.10 16.39 -6.22
N ALA A 82 -12.42 16.38 -6.13
CA ALA A 82 -13.18 15.25 -5.64
C ALA A 82 -13.10 14.04 -6.60
N LEU A 83 -13.69 12.93 -6.23
CA LEU A 83 -13.56 11.66 -6.94
C LEU A 83 -14.90 11.21 -7.55
N GLY A 84 -14.81 10.32 -8.55
CA GLY A 84 -15.95 9.68 -9.20
C GLY A 84 -16.93 10.70 -9.82
N PRO A 85 -18.23 10.64 -9.51
CA PRO A 85 -19.23 11.56 -10.04
C PRO A 85 -18.97 13.03 -9.72
N PHE A 86 -18.20 13.31 -8.67
CA PHE A 86 -17.85 14.66 -8.22
C PHE A 86 -16.48 15.12 -8.71
N LYS A 87 -15.88 14.44 -9.67
CA LYS A 87 -14.52 14.72 -10.18
C LYS A 87 -14.28 16.17 -10.63
N ASP A 88 -15.33 16.87 -11.07
CA ASP A 88 -15.25 18.24 -11.54
C ASP A 88 -15.33 19.28 -10.40
N ARG A 89 -15.64 18.83 -9.16
CA ARG A 89 -15.66 19.69 -7.99
C ARG A 89 -14.23 19.87 -7.47
N ARG A 90 -13.80 21.13 -7.39
CA ARG A 90 -12.58 21.51 -6.69
C ARG A 90 -12.80 21.41 -5.18
N LEU A 91 -11.78 20.97 -4.47
CA LEU A 91 -11.74 20.90 -3.00
C LEU A 91 -10.87 22.05 -2.48
N GLU A 92 -11.46 22.89 -1.66
CA GLU A 92 -10.69 23.90 -0.93
C GLU A 92 -9.73 23.21 0.06
N PRO A 93 -8.59 23.84 0.44
CA PRO A 93 -7.58 23.23 1.30
C PRO A 93 -8.14 22.64 2.61
N GLU A 94 -9.09 23.34 3.22
CA GLU A 94 -9.73 22.93 4.48
C GLU A 94 -10.65 21.71 4.29
N GLU A 95 -11.20 21.55 3.09
CA GLU A 95 -12.05 20.40 2.74
C GLU A 95 -11.24 19.15 2.43
N GLN A 96 -10.01 19.31 1.93
CA GLN A 96 -9.21 18.19 1.40
C GLN A 96 -8.97 17.09 2.45
N LEU A 97 -8.61 17.47 3.68
CA LEU A 97 -8.35 16.49 4.75
C LEU A 97 -9.64 15.73 5.11
N ARG A 98 -10.73 16.46 5.31
CA ARG A 98 -12.05 15.86 5.62
C ARG A 98 -12.54 14.97 4.49
N PHE A 99 -12.29 15.38 3.25
CA PHE A 99 -12.64 14.59 2.08
C PHE A 99 -11.87 13.26 2.04
N GLN A 100 -10.57 13.25 2.33
CA GLN A 100 -9.76 12.03 2.37
C GLN A 100 -10.30 11.02 3.40
N VAL A 101 -10.63 11.49 4.61
CA VAL A 101 -11.24 10.62 5.64
C VAL A 101 -12.60 10.09 5.17
N ASN A 102 -13.44 10.95 4.60
CA ASN A 102 -14.76 10.57 4.11
C ASN A 102 -14.68 9.56 2.95
N VAL A 103 -13.68 9.69 2.07
CA VAL A 103 -13.44 8.71 0.99
C VAL A 103 -13.14 7.33 1.58
N LEU A 104 -12.24 7.23 2.55
CA LEU A 104 -11.95 5.96 3.20
C LEU A 104 -13.20 5.35 3.84
N ARG A 105 -13.96 6.14 4.60
CA ARG A 105 -15.18 5.68 5.29
C ARG A 105 -16.28 5.26 4.32
N SER A 106 -16.53 6.03 3.27
CA SER A 106 -17.58 5.75 2.29
C SER A 106 -17.25 4.56 1.37
N HIS A 107 -15.99 4.24 1.16
CA HIS A 107 -15.56 3.13 0.32
C HIS A 107 -15.28 1.85 1.12
N SER A 108 -15.17 1.90 2.44
CA SER A 108 -14.99 0.72 3.30
C SER A 108 -16.33 -0.01 3.54
N THR A 109 -16.97 -0.44 2.46
CA THR A 109 -18.30 -1.05 2.44
C THR A 109 -18.27 -2.56 2.19
N GLY A 110 -17.12 -3.19 2.38
CA GLY A 110 -16.95 -4.63 2.16
C GLY A 110 -17.76 -5.49 3.12
N LEU A 111 -18.16 -6.65 2.65
CA LEU A 111 -19.02 -7.61 3.34
C LEU A 111 -18.40 -9.02 3.31
N GLY A 112 -19.07 -9.94 3.99
CA GLY A 112 -18.74 -11.37 3.99
C GLY A 112 -17.52 -11.72 4.85
N GLU A 113 -16.98 -12.90 4.59
CA GLU A 113 -15.79 -13.39 5.30
C GLU A 113 -14.58 -12.51 5.03
N VAL A 114 -13.76 -12.33 6.05
CA VAL A 114 -12.54 -11.55 5.90
C VAL A 114 -11.46 -12.35 5.19
N LEU A 115 -10.62 -11.65 4.43
CA LEU A 115 -9.47 -12.27 3.77
C LEU A 115 -8.54 -12.93 4.81
N PRO A 116 -7.91 -14.06 4.47
CA PRO A 116 -6.89 -14.64 5.31
C PRO A 116 -5.80 -13.61 5.63
N ARG A 117 -5.33 -13.58 6.88
CA ARG A 117 -4.31 -12.62 7.36
C ARG A 117 -3.10 -12.52 6.43
N ARG A 118 -2.61 -13.64 5.94
CA ARG A 118 -1.46 -13.70 5.01
C ARG A 118 -1.77 -13.02 3.67
N VAL A 119 -3.00 -13.08 3.19
CA VAL A 119 -3.44 -12.41 1.97
C VAL A 119 -3.51 -10.90 2.18
N SER A 120 -4.11 -10.43 3.30
CA SER A 120 -4.14 -9.01 3.66
C SER A 120 -2.73 -8.44 3.83
N ARG A 121 -1.81 -9.19 4.48
CA ARG A 121 -0.39 -8.83 4.60
C ARG A 121 0.26 -8.66 3.22
N LEU A 122 0.03 -9.62 2.33
CA LEU A 122 0.59 -9.59 0.98
C LEU A 122 0.05 -8.39 0.18
N ALA A 123 -1.25 -8.08 0.31
CA ALA A 123 -1.86 -6.91 -0.32
C ALA A 123 -1.19 -5.59 0.13
N LEU A 124 -0.87 -5.46 1.43
CA LEU A 124 -0.12 -4.31 1.94
C LEU A 124 1.29 -4.23 1.34
N ILE A 125 2.02 -5.33 1.29
CA ILE A 125 3.38 -5.39 0.74
C ILE A 125 3.36 -4.98 -0.74
N ILE A 126 2.45 -5.52 -1.53
CA ILE A 126 2.30 -5.19 -2.95
C ILE A 126 1.95 -3.71 -3.10
N ARG A 127 0.99 -3.19 -2.33
CA ARG A 127 0.59 -1.79 -2.40
C ARG A 127 1.72 -0.85 -1.98
N ALA A 128 2.42 -1.16 -0.90
CA ALA A 128 3.59 -0.41 -0.45
C ALA A 128 4.68 -0.37 -1.54
N ASN A 129 4.95 -1.51 -2.18
CA ASN A 129 5.90 -1.57 -3.29
C ASN A 129 5.45 -0.75 -4.50
N CYS A 130 4.17 -0.77 -4.87
CA CYS A 130 3.64 0.08 -5.94
C CYS A 130 3.83 1.58 -5.64
N LEU A 131 3.60 2.00 -4.41
CA LEU A 131 3.79 3.40 -3.98
C LEU A 131 5.27 3.78 -3.93
N ALA A 132 6.15 2.84 -3.54
CA ALA A 132 7.60 3.04 -3.50
C ALA A 132 8.21 3.40 -4.86
N ARG A 133 7.49 3.15 -5.95
CA ARG A 133 7.88 3.61 -7.30
C ARG A 133 7.96 5.13 -7.41
N GLY A 134 7.24 5.88 -6.56
CA GLY A 134 7.31 7.34 -6.50
C GLY A 134 6.53 8.07 -7.59
N THR A 135 5.64 7.40 -8.34
CA THR A 135 4.88 8.00 -9.45
C THR A 135 3.51 8.56 -9.04
N SER A 136 3.05 8.28 -7.82
CA SER A 136 1.71 8.65 -7.35
C SER A 136 1.65 9.94 -6.54
N GLY A 137 2.80 10.55 -6.22
CA GLY A 137 2.87 11.69 -5.30
C GLY A 137 2.51 11.35 -3.84
N ALA A 138 2.39 10.06 -3.51
CA ALA A 138 2.18 9.63 -2.13
C ALA A 138 3.39 10.00 -1.27
N ARG A 139 3.12 10.33 0.01
CA ARG A 139 4.18 10.59 0.98
C ARG A 139 4.90 9.29 1.36
N PRO A 140 6.23 9.29 1.53
CA PRO A 140 6.98 8.11 2.01
C PRO A 140 6.45 7.56 3.34
N GLU A 141 5.98 8.44 4.23
CA GLU A 141 5.46 8.09 5.54
C GLU A 141 4.23 7.15 5.46
N LEU A 142 3.48 7.19 4.35
CA LEU A 142 2.39 6.23 4.10
C LEU A 142 2.95 4.82 3.88
N VAL A 143 3.99 4.68 3.07
CA VAL A 143 4.66 3.39 2.82
C VAL A 143 5.32 2.88 4.11
N GLU A 144 5.96 3.76 4.87
CA GLU A 144 6.58 3.43 6.15
C GLU A 144 5.54 2.91 7.15
N ARG A 145 4.38 3.55 7.25
CA ARG A 145 3.29 3.07 8.11
C ARG A 145 2.74 1.70 7.66
N MET A 146 2.65 1.45 6.34
CA MET A 146 2.31 0.12 5.83
C MET A 146 3.36 -0.91 6.22
N ASN A 147 4.63 -0.55 6.11
CA ASN A 147 5.75 -1.40 6.50
C ASN A 147 5.73 -1.70 8.01
N ASP A 148 5.51 -0.68 8.84
CA ASP A 148 5.40 -0.84 10.29
C ASP A 148 4.26 -1.78 10.67
N ALA A 149 3.11 -1.66 10.01
CA ALA A 149 1.98 -2.57 10.23
C ALA A 149 2.35 -4.04 9.91
N VAL A 150 3.07 -4.27 8.81
CA VAL A 150 3.58 -5.62 8.47
C VAL A 150 4.61 -6.10 9.48
N ASN A 151 5.58 -5.26 9.84
CA ASN A 151 6.70 -5.61 10.73
C ASN A 151 6.22 -5.89 12.17
N LEU A 152 5.19 -5.16 12.62
CA LEU A 152 4.58 -5.34 13.93
C LEU A 152 3.49 -6.43 13.96
N GLY A 153 3.19 -7.05 12.81
CA GLY A 153 2.12 -8.04 12.71
C GLY A 153 0.70 -7.45 12.83
N LEU A 154 0.54 -6.12 12.79
CA LEU A 154 -0.76 -5.43 12.87
C LEU A 154 -1.43 -5.37 11.50
N ILE A 155 -1.99 -6.49 11.07
CA ILE A 155 -2.53 -6.63 9.70
C ILE A 155 -3.99 -6.18 9.64
N PRO A 156 -4.34 -5.25 8.73
CA PRO A 156 -5.72 -4.83 8.51
C PRO A 156 -6.66 -5.97 8.21
N VAL A 157 -7.85 -5.92 8.81
CA VAL A 157 -8.95 -6.82 8.51
C VAL A 157 -9.67 -6.31 7.26
N ILE A 158 -9.57 -7.06 6.17
CA ILE A 158 -10.14 -6.71 4.88
C ILE A 158 -11.29 -7.68 4.56
N PRO A 159 -12.54 -7.20 4.41
CA PRO A 159 -13.64 -8.03 3.93
C PRO A 159 -13.39 -8.56 2.52
N GLY A 160 -13.72 -9.83 2.29
CA GLY A 160 -13.42 -10.53 1.04
C GLY A 160 -14.31 -10.17 -0.14
N THR A 161 -15.50 -9.60 0.12
CA THR A 161 -16.47 -9.21 -0.90
C THR A 161 -16.64 -7.70 -0.91
N GLY A 162 -16.60 -7.08 -2.09
CA GLY A 162 -16.80 -5.63 -2.23
C GLY A 162 -15.94 -4.98 -3.29
N SER A 163 -14.91 -5.65 -3.80
CA SER A 163 -14.17 -5.15 -4.96
C SER A 163 -15.06 -5.17 -6.20
N MET A 164 -15.12 -4.06 -6.90
CA MET A 164 -15.86 -3.92 -8.16
C MET A 164 -14.95 -4.09 -9.39
N GLY A 165 -13.73 -4.56 -9.18
CA GLY A 165 -12.72 -4.73 -10.23
C GLY A 165 -12.12 -3.43 -10.75
N THR A 166 -12.38 -2.31 -10.11
CA THR A 166 -11.77 -1.02 -10.44
C THR A 166 -11.00 -0.46 -9.26
N GLY A 167 -9.66 -0.47 -9.35
CA GLY A 167 -8.76 0.20 -8.41
C GLY A 167 -8.78 -0.34 -6.97
N ASP A 168 -9.43 -1.46 -6.70
CA ASP A 168 -9.53 -2.10 -5.38
C ASP A 168 -9.89 -1.13 -4.25
N LEU A 169 -10.84 -0.23 -4.51
CA LEU A 169 -11.20 0.87 -3.61
C LEU A 169 -11.62 0.35 -2.24
N GLN A 170 -12.52 -0.65 -2.18
CA GLN A 170 -13.05 -1.16 -0.93
C GLN A 170 -11.98 -1.84 -0.06
N PRO A 171 -11.16 -2.80 -0.57
CA PRO A 171 -10.11 -3.42 0.23
C PRO A 171 -9.09 -2.40 0.74
N MET A 172 -8.70 -1.45 -0.10
CA MET A 172 -7.72 -0.43 0.27
C MET A 172 -8.30 0.62 1.21
N ALA A 173 -9.59 0.93 1.15
CA ALA A 173 -10.26 1.80 2.11
C ALA A 173 -10.31 1.16 3.50
N ALA A 174 -10.65 -0.12 3.60
CA ALA A 174 -10.61 -0.86 4.86
C ALA A 174 -9.20 -0.88 5.47
N ALA A 175 -8.18 -1.14 4.65
CA ALA A 175 -6.79 -1.07 5.07
C ALA A 175 -6.39 0.36 5.49
N GLY A 176 -6.81 1.38 4.75
CA GLY A 176 -6.54 2.79 5.05
C GLY A 176 -7.11 3.24 6.39
N LEU A 177 -8.35 2.86 6.71
CA LEU A 177 -8.97 3.15 8.01
C LEU A 177 -8.17 2.53 9.16
N ALA A 178 -7.73 1.27 9.01
CA ALA A 178 -6.91 0.61 10.01
C ALA A 178 -5.56 1.32 10.20
N LEU A 179 -4.88 1.68 9.10
CA LEU A 179 -3.57 2.34 9.11
C LEU A 179 -3.63 3.77 9.68
N THR A 180 -4.76 4.46 9.55
CA THR A 180 -4.94 5.82 10.09
C THR A 180 -5.42 5.82 11.55
N GLY A 181 -5.75 4.66 12.12
CA GLY A 181 -6.30 4.55 13.46
C GLY A 181 -7.75 5.06 13.57
N ASP A 182 -8.49 5.06 12.44
CA ASP A 182 -9.91 5.41 12.47
C ASP A 182 -10.70 4.37 13.28
N VAL A 183 -11.72 4.83 14.01
CA VAL A 183 -12.56 3.95 14.86
C VAL A 183 -13.28 2.84 14.07
N ALA A 184 -13.47 3.03 12.77
CA ALA A 184 -14.03 2.01 11.88
C ALA A 184 -12.95 1.05 11.33
N GLY A 185 -11.66 1.36 11.54
CA GLY A 185 -10.54 0.51 11.13
C GLY A 185 -10.36 -0.68 12.07
N ARG A 186 -10.09 -1.85 11.51
CA ARG A 186 -9.87 -3.08 12.26
C ARG A 186 -8.53 -3.68 11.91
N VAL A 187 -7.79 -4.12 12.92
CA VAL A 187 -6.52 -4.84 12.77
C VAL A 187 -6.60 -6.20 13.46
N ARG A 188 -5.80 -7.14 12.98
CA ARG A 188 -5.58 -8.44 13.60
C ARG A 188 -4.10 -8.55 13.94
N GLY A 189 -3.79 -8.79 15.21
CA GLY A 189 -2.43 -9.09 15.69
C GLY A 189 -1.99 -10.51 15.36
N ASP A 190 -0.81 -10.86 15.80
CA ASP A 190 -0.37 -12.26 15.88
C ASP A 190 -1.11 -12.92 17.05
N ASP A 191 -1.76 -14.04 16.79
CA ASP A 191 -2.33 -14.95 17.79
C ASP A 191 -1.23 -15.85 18.33
#